data_9814781550faa106485ca2ea6f593a2d
#
_entry.id   9814781550faa106485ca2ea6f593a2d
#
_cell.length_a   1.000
_cell.length_b   1.000
_cell.length_c   1.000
_cell.angle_alpha   90.00
_cell.angle_beta   90.00
_cell.angle_gamma   90.00
#
_symmetry.space_group_name_H-M   'P 1'
#
loop_
_entity.id
_entity.type
_entity.pdbx_description
1 polymer ?
#
loop_
_entity_poly.entity_id
_entity_poly.type
_entity_poly.pdbx_seq_one_letter_code
_entity_poly.pdbx_strand_id
1 'polypeptide(L)'
;MRIKLIFIFLGVALLYSTHSYSQKGIYSPYTRYGLGEMIDQNMGNTMGFGSLTSGIRMNDVINYSNPASYTAQDTNSFIFDVGISANAALQRSTNDQITRRTMGFDHLAIGFPVIRWWKSSIGIVPLSQVGYHVSKTTNPNNIDEMVNRFEGEGGIRQFYIGNAFSLTDNLSVGLNYFYLFGNTTYNSTAAMPQDPYSGLFQKEMNYHIRGSRFQTGLQYEINISNDYNLNLGVSYDISTNLDMDKSYEFFSFYQYNDNQGITRQDTIDKIQNTQSSQFKYPQGGSVGFALQSSKLIFGGDFEYQNWSKLDEFDNLSDSYSIRGGMQYTPDPEAIRSYFPRINYRLGGFYEQSYLNINNQQLKDFGITFGLGLPLRYNRTKFNIALKLGRRGTTNHNLIEENYAVINFNITFYDFWFIKQKYQ
;
A
#
# COMPACT_ATOMS: atom_id res chain seq x y z
N MET A 1 15.43 25.00 23.78
CA MET A 1 16.75 24.49 23.37
C MET A 1 16.69 23.08 22.77
N ARG A 2 15.91 22.14 23.31
CA ARG A 2 15.82 20.75 22.81
C ARG A 2 15.22 20.59 21.40
N ILE A 3 14.23 21.41 21.02
CA ILE A 3 13.60 21.36 19.70
C ILE A 3 14.58 21.81 18.58
N LYS A 4 15.42 22.82 18.83
CA LYS A 4 16.43 23.26 17.85
C LYS A 4 17.49 22.17 17.59
N LEU A 5 17.84 21.38 18.60
CA LEU A 5 18.77 20.25 18.44
C LEU A 5 18.19 19.12 17.59
N ILE A 6 16.89 18.85 17.68
CA ILE A 6 16.19 17.84 16.86
C ILE A 6 16.18 18.27 15.39
N PHE A 7 15.91 19.55 15.10
CA PHE A 7 15.97 20.06 13.73
C PHE A 7 17.39 20.08 13.15
N ILE A 8 18.40 20.35 13.97
CA ILE A 8 19.81 20.27 13.54
C ILE A 8 20.18 18.80 13.25
N PHE A 9 19.77 17.86 14.10
CA PHE A 9 20.04 16.43 13.89
C PHE A 9 19.31 15.89 12.65
N LEU A 10 18.07 16.31 12.41
CA LEU A 10 17.31 15.99 11.18
C LEU A 10 17.97 16.60 9.93
N GLY A 11 18.43 17.84 10.03
CA GLY A 11 19.16 18.51 8.95
C GLY A 11 20.49 17.87 8.62
N VAL A 12 21.24 17.42 9.61
CA VAL A 12 22.50 16.70 9.43
C VAL A 12 22.26 15.29 8.87
N ALA A 13 21.22 14.59 9.31
CA ALA A 13 20.83 13.28 8.75
C ALA A 13 20.42 13.36 7.26
N LEU A 14 19.77 14.46 6.84
CA LEU A 14 19.42 14.72 5.44
C LEU A 14 20.66 15.05 4.57
N LEU A 15 21.72 15.60 5.14
CA LEU A 15 22.96 15.91 4.41
C LEU A 15 23.88 14.67 4.20
N TYR A 16 23.67 13.60 4.96
CA TYR A 16 24.41 12.33 4.79
C TYR A 16 23.80 11.37 3.78
N SER A 17 22.71 11.71 3.10
CA SER A 17 22.13 10.88 2.05
C SER A 17 22.90 10.99 0.73
N THR A 18 24.16 10.55 0.73
CA THR A 18 24.92 10.32 -0.50
C THR A 18 24.56 8.96 -1.06
N HIS A 19 24.08 8.93 -2.31
CA HIS A 19 23.59 7.82 -3.10
C HIS A 19 22.13 7.42 -2.83
N SER A 20 21.22 8.22 -3.39
CA SER A 20 19.83 7.81 -3.56
C SER A 20 19.74 6.75 -4.66
N TYR A 21 19.91 5.47 -4.29
CA TYR A 21 19.37 4.40 -5.12
C TYR A 21 17.85 4.52 -5.06
N SER A 22 17.17 4.51 -6.20
CA SER A 22 15.72 4.40 -6.25
C SER A 22 15.29 3.20 -5.41
N GLN A 23 14.76 3.46 -4.22
CA GLN A 23 14.38 2.39 -3.30
C GLN A 23 13.08 1.81 -3.82
N LYS A 24 13.14 0.55 -4.31
CA LYS A 24 11.93 -0.20 -4.68
C LYS A 24 11.13 -0.44 -3.41
N GLY A 25 9.86 -0.04 -3.40
CA GLY A 25 8.97 -0.20 -2.23
C GLY A 25 8.59 -1.65 -1.96
N ILE A 26 8.72 -2.53 -2.97
CA ILE A 26 8.43 -3.96 -2.90
C ILE A 26 9.42 -4.77 -3.73
N TYR A 27 9.57 -6.04 -3.38
CA TYR A 27 10.35 -6.99 -4.17
C TYR A 27 9.67 -8.37 -4.11
N SER A 28 8.82 -8.65 -5.12
CA SER A 28 8.10 -9.91 -5.24
C SER A 28 7.97 -10.31 -6.71
N PRO A 29 8.31 -11.56 -7.08
CA PRO A 29 8.11 -12.07 -8.45
C PRO A 29 6.65 -12.04 -8.90
N TYR A 30 5.71 -12.06 -7.98
CA TYR A 30 4.28 -11.97 -8.26
C TYR A 30 3.85 -10.61 -8.81
N THR A 31 4.63 -9.55 -8.54
CA THR A 31 4.36 -8.21 -9.07
C THR A 31 4.56 -8.09 -10.59
N ARG A 32 5.05 -9.14 -11.25
CA ARG A 32 5.14 -9.22 -12.71
C ARG A 32 3.78 -9.28 -13.39
N TYR A 33 2.75 -9.72 -12.68
CA TYR A 33 1.42 -10.00 -13.23
C TYR A 33 0.42 -8.90 -12.89
N GLY A 34 -0.56 -8.68 -13.77
CA GLY A 34 -1.62 -7.70 -13.58
C GLY A 34 -1.10 -6.28 -13.39
N LEU A 35 -1.63 -5.59 -12.41
CA LEU A 35 -1.23 -4.23 -12.01
C LEU A 35 -0.10 -4.21 -10.97
N GLY A 36 0.55 -5.35 -10.70
CA GLY A 36 1.52 -5.52 -9.62
C GLY A 36 0.88 -5.98 -8.31
N GLU A 37 1.56 -5.80 -7.19
CA GLU A 37 0.98 -6.07 -5.88
C GLU A 37 0.07 -4.93 -5.45
N MET A 38 -1.20 -5.26 -5.18
CA MET A 38 -2.14 -4.32 -4.60
C MET A 38 -1.76 -4.05 -3.15
N ILE A 39 -1.72 -2.78 -2.78
CA ILE A 39 -1.38 -2.37 -1.42
C ILE A 39 -2.66 -2.28 -0.59
N ASP A 40 -2.60 -2.83 0.62
CA ASP A 40 -3.71 -2.70 1.57
C ASP A 40 -4.11 -1.24 1.73
N GLN A 41 -5.40 -0.94 1.48
CA GLN A 41 -5.93 0.42 1.55
C GLN A 41 -6.15 0.84 3.01
N ASN A 42 -5.08 0.94 3.80
CA ASN A 42 -5.11 1.33 5.20
C ASN A 42 -3.97 2.28 5.55
N MET A 43 -3.96 2.81 6.75
CA MET A 43 -2.85 3.59 7.30
C MET A 43 -2.18 2.80 8.42
N GLY A 44 -0.95 3.16 8.78
CA GLY A 44 -0.14 2.42 9.74
C GLY A 44 -0.79 2.18 11.10
N ASN A 45 -1.70 3.05 11.51
CA ASN A 45 -2.45 2.89 12.76
C ASN A 45 -3.45 1.72 12.72
N THR A 46 -4.12 1.45 11.57
CA THR A 46 -5.05 0.32 11.42
C THR A 46 -4.36 -0.98 11.03
N MET A 47 -3.20 -0.91 10.36
CA MET A 47 -2.39 -2.07 10.02
C MET A 47 -2.10 -2.96 11.24
N GLY A 48 -1.80 -2.35 12.39
CA GLY A 48 -1.43 -3.08 13.61
C GLY A 48 -2.55 -3.95 14.20
N PHE A 49 -3.81 -3.74 13.82
CA PHE A 49 -4.95 -4.54 14.28
C PHE A 49 -5.77 -5.13 13.13
N GLY A 50 -5.06 -5.80 12.20
CA GLY A 50 -5.65 -6.58 11.13
C GLY A 50 -6.00 -5.76 9.89
N SER A 51 -5.57 -4.51 9.77
CA SER A 51 -5.94 -3.62 8.66
C SER A 51 -7.45 -3.37 8.56
N LEU A 52 -8.15 -3.33 9.71
CA LEU A 52 -9.58 -3.05 9.76
C LEU A 52 -9.88 -1.63 9.31
N THR A 53 -10.93 -1.46 8.52
CA THR A 53 -11.30 -0.17 7.93
C THR A 53 -12.80 0.11 7.94
N SER A 54 -13.63 -0.84 7.54
CA SER A 54 -15.03 -0.59 7.21
C SER A 54 -15.85 -0.04 8.40
N GLY A 55 -15.75 -0.71 9.56
CA GLY A 55 -16.44 -0.31 10.79
C GLY A 55 -15.66 0.66 11.68
N ILE A 56 -14.40 0.94 11.36
CA ILE A 56 -13.53 1.76 12.21
C ILE A 56 -13.94 3.23 12.16
N ARG A 57 -14.22 3.79 13.35
CA ARG A 57 -14.66 5.16 13.55
C ARG A 57 -13.93 5.76 14.76
N MET A 58 -12.85 6.51 14.51
CA MET A 58 -12.00 7.11 15.54
C MET A 58 -11.79 8.59 15.24
N ASN A 59 -11.77 9.42 16.27
CA ASN A 59 -11.69 10.88 16.12
C ASN A 59 -10.28 11.41 15.81
N ASP A 60 -9.29 10.60 16.01
CA ASP A 60 -7.86 10.93 15.83
C ASP A 60 -7.18 10.13 14.71
N VAL A 61 -7.97 9.49 13.83
CA VAL A 61 -7.48 8.65 12.74
C VAL A 61 -8.16 9.06 11.43
N ILE A 62 -7.38 9.13 10.36
CA ILE A 62 -7.89 9.23 9.00
C ILE A 62 -8.05 7.81 8.45
N ASN A 63 -9.27 7.43 8.07
CA ASN A 63 -9.57 6.16 7.45
C ASN A 63 -10.17 6.39 6.06
N TYR A 64 -9.32 6.48 5.04
CA TYR A 64 -9.75 6.77 3.67
C TYR A 64 -10.43 5.60 2.96
N SER A 65 -10.35 4.38 3.50
CA SER A 65 -11.01 3.20 2.92
C SER A 65 -12.53 3.18 3.17
N ASN A 66 -12.98 3.92 4.18
CA ASN A 66 -14.41 4.23 4.33
C ASN A 66 -14.57 5.72 4.59
N PRO A 67 -14.90 6.52 3.56
CA PRO A 67 -14.96 7.98 3.70
C PRO A 67 -16.00 8.45 4.73
N ALA A 68 -17.05 7.68 5.05
CA ALA A 68 -18.03 8.04 6.08
C ALA A 68 -17.38 8.23 7.47
N SER A 69 -16.24 7.56 7.72
CA SER A 69 -15.52 7.64 8.99
C SER A 69 -14.95 9.03 9.31
N TYR A 70 -14.76 9.91 8.30
CA TYR A 70 -14.22 11.25 8.53
C TYR A 70 -15.12 12.06 9.48
N THR A 71 -16.43 11.79 9.51
CA THR A 71 -17.36 12.48 10.42
C THR A 71 -17.05 12.23 11.89
N ALA A 72 -16.23 11.22 12.23
CA ALA A 72 -15.76 10.97 13.60
C ALA A 72 -14.74 12.01 14.09
N GLN A 73 -14.06 12.74 13.19
CA GLN A 73 -13.08 13.76 13.56
C GLN A 73 -13.71 14.87 14.39
N ASP A 74 -12.98 15.35 15.39
CA ASP A 74 -13.44 16.46 16.23
C ASP A 74 -13.60 17.75 15.42
N THR A 75 -14.58 18.56 15.75
CA THR A 75 -15.00 19.73 14.96
C THR A 75 -13.94 20.82 14.83
N ASN A 76 -12.97 20.89 15.76
CA ASN A 76 -11.91 21.89 15.78
C ASN A 76 -10.53 21.26 15.64
N SER A 77 -10.44 20.02 15.11
CA SER A 77 -9.19 19.31 14.99
C SER A 77 -8.64 19.35 13.57
N PHE A 78 -7.33 19.27 13.48
CA PHE A 78 -6.61 19.05 12.25
C PHE A 78 -5.73 17.81 12.45
N ILE A 79 -5.83 16.86 11.53
CA ILE A 79 -5.06 15.64 11.57
C ILE A 79 -4.12 15.64 10.37
N PHE A 80 -2.84 15.44 10.61
CA PHE A 80 -1.84 15.19 9.59
C PHE A 80 -1.21 13.84 9.84
N ASP A 81 -1.26 12.96 8.86
CA ASP A 81 -0.80 11.59 8.99
C ASP A 81 0.24 11.27 7.92
N VAL A 82 1.39 10.73 8.32
CA VAL A 82 2.48 10.35 7.43
C VAL A 82 3.09 9.03 7.86
N GLY A 83 3.34 8.16 6.89
CA GLY A 83 3.88 6.82 7.13
C GLY A 83 4.99 6.44 6.16
N ILE A 84 5.88 5.58 6.66
CA ILE A 84 6.89 4.86 5.90
C ILE A 84 6.82 3.38 6.26
N SER A 85 7.12 2.51 5.31
CA SER A 85 7.14 1.06 5.53
C SER A 85 8.46 0.45 5.10
N ALA A 86 8.89 -0.58 5.84
CA ALA A 86 10.01 -1.43 5.49
C ALA A 86 9.52 -2.88 5.40
N ASN A 87 9.92 -3.59 4.35
CA ASN A 87 9.53 -4.97 4.11
C ASN A 87 10.78 -5.85 4.03
N ALA A 88 10.73 -7.02 4.64
CA ALA A 88 11.70 -8.10 4.50
C ALA A 88 10.96 -9.38 4.13
N ALA A 89 11.30 -9.98 2.99
CA ALA A 89 10.67 -11.21 2.49
C ALA A 89 11.70 -12.29 2.23
N LEU A 90 11.48 -13.47 2.80
CA LEU A 90 12.18 -14.70 2.46
C LEU A 90 11.37 -15.39 1.35
N GLN A 91 11.89 -15.37 0.15
CA GLN A 91 11.34 -16.01 -1.03
C GLN A 91 11.95 -17.38 -1.20
N ARG A 92 11.12 -18.41 -1.28
CA ARG A 92 11.53 -19.79 -1.43
C ARG A 92 10.92 -20.40 -2.68
N SER A 93 11.75 -20.91 -3.56
CA SER A 93 11.37 -21.80 -4.66
C SER A 93 11.63 -23.26 -4.28
N THR A 94 11.44 -24.19 -5.22
CA THR A 94 11.73 -25.62 -4.99
C THR A 94 13.24 -25.86 -4.73
N ASN A 95 14.13 -25.06 -5.34
CA ASN A 95 15.56 -25.30 -5.30
C ASN A 95 16.37 -24.23 -4.59
N ASP A 96 15.82 -23.01 -4.46
CA ASP A 96 16.53 -21.84 -3.97
C ASP A 96 15.73 -21.03 -2.97
N GLN A 97 16.45 -20.26 -2.17
CA GLN A 97 15.85 -19.26 -1.29
C GLN A 97 16.65 -17.97 -1.28
N ILE A 98 15.98 -16.84 -1.22
CA ILE A 98 16.61 -15.53 -1.17
C ILE A 98 15.85 -14.60 -0.24
N THR A 99 16.57 -13.76 0.50
CA THR A 99 15.96 -12.71 1.32
C THR A 99 16.07 -11.37 0.61
N ARG A 100 14.96 -10.66 0.51
CA ARG A 100 14.87 -9.31 -0.05
C ARG A 100 14.40 -8.33 1.01
N ARG A 101 14.95 -7.13 0.97
CA ARG A 101 14.59 -6.04 1.87
C ARG A 101 14.30 -4.80 1.05
N THR A 102 13.20 -4.13 1.37
CA THR A 102 12.77 -2.91 0.70
C THR A 102 12.26 -1.92 1.73
N MET A 103 12.27 -0.67 1.37
CA MET A 103 11.72 0.42 2.18
C MET A 103 11.05 1.42 1.25
N GLY A 104 9.93 1.98 1.66
CA GLY A 104 9.18 2.91 0.83
C GLY A 104 8.34 3.89 1.63
N PHE A 105 7.92 4.93 0.93
CA PHE A 105 6.89 5.85 1.40
C PHE A 105 5.54 5.16 1.37
N ASP A 106 4.78 5.25 2.45
CA ASP A 106 3.49 4.60 2.60
C ASP A 106 2.35 5.58 2.28
N HIS A 107 2.19 6.65 3.05
CA HIS A 107 1.11 7.61 2.83
C HIS A 107 1.42 8.99 3.39
N LEU A 108 0.68 9.96 2.88
CA LEU A 108 0.55 11.30 3.45
C LEU A 108 -0.91 11.72 3.32
N ALA A 109 -1.52 12.07 4.45
CA ALA A 109 -2.92 12.47 4.47
C ALA A 109 -3.17 13.60 5.46
N ILE A 110 -4.20 14.38 5.17
CA ILE A 110 -4.66 15.51 5.97
C ILE A 110 -6.16 15.35 6.16
N GLY A 111 -6.64 15.42 7.40
CA GLY A 111 -8.05 15.44 7.75
C GLY A 111 -8.42 16.73 8.47
N PHE A 112 -9.52 17.32 8.11
CA PHE A 112 -9.98 18.57 8.69
C PHE A 112 -11.52 18.72 8.67
N PRO A 113 -12.11 19.37 9.67
CA PRO A 113 -13.50 19.72 9.65
C PRO A 113 -13.73 20.96 8.77
N VAL A 114 -14.74 20.91 7.89
CA VAL A 114 -15.22 22.07 7.16
C VAL A 114 -16.26 22.80 8.00
N ILE A 115 -17.26 22.06 8.48
CA ILE A 115 -18.27 22.49 9.47
C ILE A 115 -18.66 21.31 10.37
N ARG A 116 -19.54 21.48 11.32
CA ARG A 116 -19.89 20.42 12.30
C ARG A 116 -20.35 19.11 11.66
N TRP A 117 -21.13 19.16 10.60
CA TRP A 117 -21.69 17.99 9.92
C TRP A 117 -20.94 17.60 8.63
N TRP A 118 -19.93 18.37 8.22
CA TRP A 118 -19.11 18.11 7.03
C TRP A 118 -17.63 18.08 7.39
N LYS A 119 -16.99 16.96 7.12
CA LYS A 119 -15.54 16.74 7.28
C LYS A 119 -14.91 16.33 5.96
N SER A 120 -13.64 16.67 5.79
CA SER A 120 -12.89 16.37 4.57
C SER A 120 -11.53 15.78 4.88
N SER A 121 -11.03 15.02 3.92
CA SER A 121 -9.65 14.52 3.93
C SER A 121 -9.05 14.58 2.53
N ILE A 122 -7.75 14.87 2.45
CA ILE A 122 -6.97 14.84 1.22
C ILE A 122 -5.67 14.07 1.48
N GLY A 123 -5.14 13.39 0.46
CA GLY A 123 -3.87 12.69 0.65
C GLY A 123 -3.34 12.03 -0.62
N ILE A 124 -2.15 11.45 -0.46
CA ILE A 124 -1.49 10.62 -1.47
C ILE A 124 -1.17 9.28 -0.83
N VAL A 125 -1.66 8.22 -1.45
CA VAL A 125 -1.48 6.84 -1.00
C VAL A 125 -1.10 5.93 -2.18
N PRO A 126 -0.35 4.84 -1.98
CA PRO A 126 -0.09 3.88 -3.03
C PRO A 126 -1.36 3.06 -3.33
N LEU A 127 -1.54 2.64 -4.58
CA LEU A 127 -2.55 1.69 -5.00
C LEU A 127 -1.92 0.33 -5.28
N SER A 128 -0.86 0.31 -6.10
CA SER A 128 -0.11 -0.89 -6.42
C SER A 128 1.37 -0.61 -6.58
N GLN A 129 2.18 -1.66 -6.46
CA GLN A 129 3.63 -1.59 -6.64
C GLN A 129 4.14 -2.75 -7.47
N VAL A 130 5.13 -2.46 -8.31
CA VAL A 130 5.88 -3.44 -9.10
C VAL A 130 7.34 -3.39 -8.69
N GLY A 131 7.90 -4.55 -8.35
CA GLY A 131 9.31 -4.67 -8.03
C GLY A 131 9.74 -6.14 -8.05
N TYR A 132 10.50 -6.54 -9.07
CA TYR A 132 11.09 -7.88 -9.14
C TYR A 132 12.37 -7.89 -9.96
N HIS A 133 13.18 -8.91 -9.73
CA HIS A 133 14.35 -9.26 -10.54
C HIS A 133 14.50 -10.78 -10.51
N VAL A 134 14.25 -11.42 -11.65
CA VAL A 134 14.31 -12.86 -11.81
C VAL A 134 15.29 -13.18 -12.91
N SER A 135 16.21 -14.11 -12.67
CA SER A 135 17.13 -14.63 -13.67
C SER A 135 16.87 -16.12 -13.89
N LYS A 136 16.90 -16.55 -15.15
CA LYS A 136 16.76 -17.94 -15.55
C LYS A 136 17.84 -18.28 -16.56
N THR A 137 18.66 -19.27 -16.23
CA THR A 137 19.62 -19.84 -17.18
C THR A 137 18.98 -21.02 -17.91
N THR A 138 19.13 -21.05 -19.22
CA THR A 138 18.64 -22.13 -20.08
C THR A 138 19.77 -22.52 -21.05
N ASN A 139 19.85 -23.81 -21.39
CA ASN A 139 20.81 -24.34 -22.38
C ASN A 139 20.03 -24.83 -23.61
N PRO A 140 19.63 -23.93 -24.52
CA PRO A 140 18.91 -24.33 -25.71
C PRO A 140 19.84 -25.15 -26.59
N ASN A 141 19.45 -26.38 -26.88
CA ASN A 141 20.15 -27.31 -27.78
C ASN A 141 21.59 -27.70 -27.37
N ASN A 142 21.95 -27.61 -26.09
CA ASN A 142 23.29 -27.93 -25.55
C ASN A 142 24.47 -27.16 -26.20
N ILE A 143 24.20 -25.96 -26.74
CA ILE A 143 25.25 -25.19 -27.42
C ILE A 143 25.89 -24.21 -26.43
N ASP A 144 25.11 -23.26 -25.89
CA ASP A 144 25.62 -22.24 -24.97
C ASP A 144 24.59 -21.91 -23.90
N GLU A 145 25.05 -21.44 -22.74
CA GLU A 145 24.15 -20.94 -21.69
C GLU A 145 23.56 -19.61 -22.10
N MET A 146 22.23 -19.55 -22.15
CA MET A 146 21.48 -18.31 -22.32
C MET A 146 20.92 -17.86 -20.97
N VAL A 147 21.31 -16.67 -20.54
CA VAL A 147 20.82 -16.03 -19.32
C VAL A 147 19.72 -15.05 -19.68
N ASN A 148 18.50 -15.35 -19.24
CA ASN A 148 17.36 -14.46 -19.34
C ASN A 148 17.15 -13.75 -18.01
N ARG A 149 17.07 -12.42 -18.02
CA ARG A 149 16.77 -11.58 -16.86
C ARG A 149 15.47 -10.86 -17.09
N PHE A 150 14.63 -10.85 -16.07
CA PHE A 150 13.34 -10.17 -16.05
C PHE A 150 13.32 -9.23 -14.85
N GLU A 151 13.13 -7.97 -15.10
CA GLU A 151 13.09 -6.93 -14.10
C GLU A 151 11.82 -6.13 -14.26
N GLY A 152 11.22 -5.72 -13.16
CA GLY A 152 10.10 -4.80 -13.15
C GLY A 152 10.25 -3.79 -12.03
N GLU A 153 9.78 -2.57 -12.29
CA GLU A 153 9.76 -1.51 -11.30
C GLU A 153 8.65 -0.50 -11.56
N GLY A 154 8.29 0.25 -10.51
CA GLY A 154 7.28 1.28 -10.60
C GLY A 154 6.05 0.97 -9.76
N GLY A 155 4.91 1.50 -10.17
CA GLY A 155 3.64 1.29 -9.50
C GLY A 155 2.65 2.44 -9.72
N ILE A 156 1.46 2.27 -9.19
CA ILE A 156 0.35 3.22 -9.30
C ILE A 156 0.14 3.87 -7.95
N ARG A 157 0.05 5.18 -7.93
CA ARG A 157 -0.32 6.00 -6.77
C ARG A 157 -1.65 6.66 -7.02
N GLN A 158 -2.29 7.08 -5.95
CA GLN A 158 -3.55 7.80 -6.02
C GLN A 158 -3.50 9.03 -5.11
N PHE A 159 -3.86 10.15 -5.68
CA PHE A 159 -4.21 11.35 -4.94
C PHE A 159 -5.72 11.28 -4.66
N TYR A 160 -6.16 11.55 -3.43
CA TYR A 160 -7.57 11.53 -3.10
C TYR A 160 -8.04 12.83 -2.45
N ILE A 161 -9.31 13.12 -2.70
CA ILE A 161 -10.10 14.13 -1.99
C ILE A 161 -11.37 13.44 -1.52
N GLY A 162 -11.56 13.43 -0.20
CA GLY A 162 -12.70 12.80 0.45
C GLY A 162 -13.58 13.80 1.20
N ASN A 163 -14.86 13.55 1.17
CA ASN A 163 -15.86 14.34 1.91
C ASN A 163 -16.82 13.39 2.63
N ALA A 164 -17.19 13.74 3.84
CA ALA A 164 -18.15 13.00 4.65
C ALA A 164 -19.15 13.92 5.31
N PHE A 165 -20.37 13.45 5.42
CA PHE A 165 -21.51 14.18 5.93
C PHE A 165 -22.22 13.36 7.00
N SER A 166 -22.45 13.96 8.17
CA SER A 166 -23.33 13.41 9.19
C SER A 166 -24.76 13.74 8.80
N LEU A 167 -25.52 12.74 8.35
CA LEU A 167 -26.94 12.91 8.00
C LEU A 167 -27.83 12.96 9.23
N THR A 168 -27.48 12.15 10.24
CA THR A 168 -28.04 12.15 11.57
C THR A 168 -26.91 12.00 12.59
N ASP A 169 -27.23 12.00 13.87
CA ASP A 169 -26.25 11.77 14.94
C ASP A 169 -25.58 10.38 14.81
N ASN A 170 -26.31 9.42 14.22
CA ASN A 170 -25.86 8.04 14.12
C ASN A 170 -25.48 7.60 12.69
N LEU A 171 -25.93 8.33 11.65
CA LEU A 171 -25.72 7.94 10.25
C LEU A 171 -24.80 8.91 9.54
N SER A 172 -23.73 8.37 8.97
CA SER A 172 -22.74 9.10 8.18
C SER A 172 -22.59 8.52 6.79
N VAL A 173 -22.45 9.39 5.80
CA VAL A 173 -22.13 9.01 4.41
C VAL A 173 -20.89 9.75 3.95
N GLY A 174 -20.18 9.16 3.03
CA GLY A 174 -18.96 9.76 2.48
C GLY A 174 -18.72 9.40 1.03
N LEU A 175 -17.92 10.22 0.38
CA LEU A 175 -17.48 10.05 -0.99
C LEU A 175 -16.00 10.42 -1.10
N ASN A 176 -15.21 9.54 -1.68
CA ASN A 176 -13.84 9.80 -2.12
C ASN A 176 -13.80 9.89 -3.65
N TYR A 177 -13.09 10.86 -4.15
CA TYR A 177 -12.58 10.94 -5.50
C TYR A 177 -11.09 10.63 -5.46
N PHE A 178 -10.63 9.68 -6.27
CA PHE A 178 -9.23 9.33 -6.45
C PHE A 178 -8.80 9.66 -7.88
N TYR A 179 -7.66 10.33 -8.02
CA TYR A 179 -6.95 10.43 -9.28
C TYR A 179 -5.74 9.48 -9.24
N LEU A 180 -5.76 8.47 -10.11
CA LEU A 180 -4.74 7.45 -10.23
C LEU A 180 -3.69 7.92 -11.26
N PHE A 181 -2.42 7.71 -10.94
CA PHE A 181 -1.30 7.99 -11.83
C PHE A 181 -0.12 7.08 -11.50
N GLY A 182 0.58 6.64 -12.52
CA GLY A 182 1.77 5.83 -12.30
C GLY A 182 2.40 5.32 -13.58
N ASN A 183 3.67 4.91 -13.44
CA ASN A 183 4.44 4.27 -14.49
C ASN A 183 4.95 2.93 -13.98
N THR A 184 4.90 1.92 -14.84
CA THR A 184 5.54 0.63 -14.59
C THR A 184 6.42 0.29 -15.78
N THR A 185 7.68 -0.10 -15.49
CA THR A 185 8.67 -0.48 -16.49
C THR A 185 9.01 -1.96 -16.32
N TYR A 186 8.98 -2.69 -17.42
CA TYR A 186 9.31 -4.10 -17.48
C TYR A 186 10.46 -4.32 -18.46
N ASN A 187 11.59 -4.81 -17.96
CA ASN A 187 12.77 -5.12 -18.74
C ASN A 187 12.96 -6.64 -18.86
N SER A 188 13.15 -7.10 -20.08
CA SER A 188 13.51 -8.49 -20.38
C SER A 188 14.81 -8.49 -21.18
N THR A 189 15.85 -9.09 -20.61
CA THR A 189 17.18 -9.15 -21.20
C THR A 189 17.56 -10.59 -21.48
N ALA A 190 18.09 -10.85 -22.67
CA ALA A 190 18.66 -12.14 -23.04
C ALA A 190 20.13 -11.96 -23.44
N ALA A 191 21.02 -12.76 -22.87
CA ALA A 191 22.45 -12.74 -23.14
C ALA A 191 23.04 -14.17 -23.19
N MET A 192 24.04 -14.37 -24.00
CA MET A 192 24.88 -15.57 -24.04
C MET A 192 26.28 -15.21 -23.53
N PRO A 193 26.57 -15.29 -22.22
CA PRO A 193 27.79 -14.77 -21.64
C PRO A 193 29.08 -15.48 -22.12
N GLN A 194 28.95 -16.70 -22.64
CA GLN A 194 30.08 -17.52 -23.12
C GLN A 194 30.45 -17.23 -24.56
N ASP A 195 29.57 -16.58 -25.34
CA ASP A 195 29.89 -16.18 -26.71
C ASP A 195 30.24 -14.67 -26.73
N PRO A 196 31.55 -14.34 -26.96
CA PRO A 196 32.00 -12.95 -27.02
C PRO A 196 31.39 -12.13 -28.17
N TYR A 197 30.82 -12.80 -29.15
CA TYR A 197 30.22 -12.19 -30.33
C TYR A 197 28.68 -12.11 -30.23
N SER A 198 28.09 -12.73 -29.22
CA SER A 198 26.67 -12.62 -29.00
C SER A 198 26.33 -11.24 -28.43
N GLY A 199 25.37 -10.57 -29.04
CA GLY A 199 24.83 -9.37 -28.49
C GLY A 199 23.97 -9.65 -27.26
N LEU A 200 23.80 -8.64 -26.41
CA LEU A 200 22.78 -8.60 -25.38
C LEU A 200 21.53 -7.98 -26.00
N PHE A 201 20.40 -8.68 -25.91
CA PHE A 201 19.11 -8.18 -26.38
C PHE A 201 18.25 -7.78 -25.19
N GLN A 202 17.70 -6.58 -25.25
CA GLN A 202 16.80 -6.05 -24.22
C GLN A 202 15.49 -5.61 -24.85
N LYS A 203 14.39 -6.03 -24.27
CA LYS A 203 13.04 -5.51 -24.51
C LYS A 203 12.62 -4.73 -23.28
N GLU A 204 12.32 -3.45 -23.47
CA GLU A 204 11.70 -2.59 -22.47
C GLU A 204 10.24 -2.35 -22.79
N MET A 205 9.37 -2.50 -21.80
CA MET A 205 7.94 -2.16 -21.89
C MET A 205 7.60 -1.16 -20.80
N ASN A 206 7.01 -0.04 -21.19
CA ASN A 206 6.55 0.99 -20.27
C ASN A 206 5.04 1.12 -20.34
N TYR A 207 4.39 1.07 -19.20
CA TYR A 207 2.96 1.34 -19.03
C TYR A 207 2.80 2.62 -18.25
N HIS A 208 2.08 3.56 -18.84
CA HIS A 208 1.66 4.79 -18.17
C HIS A 208 0.16 4.70 -17.91
N ILE A 209 -0.24 4.65 -16.64
CA ILE A 209 -1.62 4.46 -16.20
C ILE A 209 -2.11 5.73 -15.54
N ARG A 210 -3.31 6.19 -15.92
CA ARG A 210 -3.97 7.34 -15.34
C ARG A 210 -5.49 7.19 -15.39
N GLY A 211 -6.18 7.84 -14.46
CA GLY A 211 -7.63 7.85 -14.48
C GLY A 211 -8.24 8.24 -13.14
N SER A 212 -9.53 8.13 -13.08
CA SER A 212 -10.31 8.52 -11.90
C SER A 212 -11.07 7.34 -11.33
N ARG A 213 -11.14 7.26 -9.99
CA ARG A 213 -11.92 6.27 -9.25
C ARG A 213 -12.80 6.98 -8.22
N PHE A 214 -13.98 6.44 -7.98
CA PHE A 214 -14.89 6.92 -6.95
C PHE A 214 -15.20 5.79 -5.96
N GLN A 215 -15.24 6.15 -4.69
CA GLN A 215 -15.60 5.24 -3.61
C GLN A 215 -16.62 5.93 -2.71
N THR A 216 -17.69 5.22 -2.43
CA THR A 216 -18.71 5.66 -1.48
C THR A 216 -18.56 4.92 -0.17
N GLY A 217 -18.97 5.55 0.92
CA GLY A 217 -18.96 4.95 2.25
C GLY A 217 -20.20 5.27 3.04
N LEU A 218 -20.58 4.34 3.90
CA LEU A 218 -21.69 4.51 4.84
C LEU A 218 -21.26 3.93 6.18
N GLN A 219 -21.56 4.64 7.28
CA GLN A 219 -21.39 4.14 8.64
C GLN A 219 -22.63 4.44 9.46
N TYR A 220 -23.04 3.45 10.27
CA TYR A 220 -24.12 3.57 11.22
C TYR A 220 -23.63 3.19 12.61
N GLU A 221 -23.81 4.11 13.57
CA GLU A 221 -23.42 3.95 14.97
C GLU A 221 -24.62 3.56 15.82
N ILE A 222 -24.48 2.48 16.59
CA ILE A 222 -25.49 1.98 17.51
C ILE A 222 -24.93 2.07 18.93
N ASN A 223 -25.54 2.89 19.76
CA ASN A 223 -25.22 2.99 21.19
C ASN A 223 -25.80 1.77 21.91
N ILE A 224 -24.97 0.78 22.25
CA ILE A 224 -25.41 -0.41 22.98
C ILE A 224 -25.56 -0.11 24.46
N SER A 225 -24.63 0.65 25.02
CA SER A 225 -24.65 1.12 26.42
C SER A 225 -23.83 2.40 26.52
N ASN A 226 -23.81 3.00 27.74
CA ASN A 226 -23.03 4.22 28.00
C ASN A 226 -21.53 4.05 27.67
N ASP A 227 -21.00 2.81 27.68
CA ASP A 227 -19.58 2.53 27.49
C ASP A 227 -19.26 1.90 26.13
N TYR A 228 -20.26 1.36 25.41
CA TYR A 228 -20.05 0.59 24.18
C TYR A 228 -20.88 1.06 23.02
N ASN A 229 -20.21 1.36 21.92
CA ASN A 229 -20.82 1.69 20.62
C ASN A 229 -20.48 0.59 19.61
N LEU A 230 -21.47 0.17 18.84
CA LEU A 230 -21.27 -0.69 17.68
C LEU A 230 -21.36 0.13 16.41
N ASN A 231 -20.29 0.16 15.65
CA ASN A 231 -20.22 0.80 14.34
C ASN A 231 -20.34 -0.27 13.25
N LEU A 232 -21.30 -0.11 12.37
CA LEU A 232 -21.46 -0.90 11.15
C LEU A 232 -21.01 -0.04 9.97
N GLY A 233 -20.17 -0.57 9.11
CA GLY A 233 -19.63 0.16 7.98
C GLY A 233 -19.72 -0.62 6.67
N VAL A 234 -19.97 0.12 5.59
CA VAL A 234 -19.98 -0.38 4.22
C VAL A 234 -19.20 0.59 3.36
N SER A 235 -18.37 0.10 2.45
CA SER A 235 -17.80 0.90 1.38
C SER A 235 -18.01 0.23 0.03
N TYR A 236 -18.07 1.02 -1.04
CA TYR A 236 -18.26 0.53 -2.39
C TYR A 236 -17.42 1.32 -3.38
N ASP A 237 -16.62 0.60 -4.17
CA ASP A 237 -15.81 1.12 -5.27
C ASP A 237 -16.58 1.06 -6.57
N ILE A 238 -16.77 2.21 -7.19
CA ILE A 238 -17.50 2.35 -8.46
C ILE A 238 -16.53 2.02 -9.59
N SER A 239 -16.93 1.11 -10.49
CA SER A 239 -16.16 0.80 -11.70
C SER A 239 -16.03 2.02 -12.59
N THR A 240 -14.80 2.35 -12.98
CA THR A 240 -14.45 3.47 -13.85
C THR A 240 -13.46 3.03 -14.92
N ASN A 241 -13.40 3.76 -16.03
CA ASN A 241 -12.39 3.52 -17.05
C ASN A 241 -11.08 4.21 -16.67
N LEU A 242 -9.98 3.49 -16.79
CA LEU A 242 -8.62 3.98 -16.66
C LEU A 242 -7.95 3.95 -18.03
N ASP A 243 -7.17 4.98 -18.34
CA ASP A 243 -6.36 5.04 -19.55
C ASP A 243 -5.00 4.38 -19.29
N MET A 244 -4.53 3.60 -20.25
CA MET A 244 -3.21 2.98 -20.21
C MET A 244 -2.52 3.17 -21.56
N ASP A 245 -1.38 3.88 -21.53
CA ASP A 245 -0.51 4.05 -22.68
C ASP A 245 0.64 3.04 -22.57
N LYS A 246 0.81 2.21 -23.62
CA LYS A 246 1.86 1.19 -23.70
C LYS A 246 2.92 1.60 -24.72
N SER A 247 4.19 1.56 -24.34
CA SER A 247 5.31 1.71 -25.26
C SER A 247 6.27 0.54 -25.16
N TYR A 248 6.89 0.19 -26.27
CA TYR A 248 7.86 -0.89 -26.38
C TYR A 248 9.13 -0.38 -27.05
N GLU A 249 10.28 -0.74 -26.48
CA GLU A 249 11.59 -0.47 -27.08
C GLU A 249 12.42 -1.75 -27.10
N PHE A 250 13.08 -2.01 -28.23
CA PHE A 250 14.00 -3.14 -28.38
C PHE A 250 15.40 -2.60 -28.61
N PHE A 251 16.33 -3.06 -27.79
CA PHE A 251 17.74 -2.68 -27.85
C PHE A 251 18.59 -3.90 -28.15
N SER A 252 19.67 -3.68 -28.90
CA SER A 252 20.77 -4.61 -29.04
C SER A 252 22.04 -3.93 -28.55
N PHE A 253 22.76 -4.61 -27.70
CA PHE A 253 24.05 -4.14 -27.18
C PHE A 253 25.12 -5.09 -27.66
N TYR A 254 26.13 -4.56 -28.34
CA TYR A 254 27.34 -5.33 -28.71
C TYR A 254 28.46 -4.93 -27.76
N GLN A 255 29.03 -5.91 -27.06
CA GLN A 255 30.19 -5.69 -26.22
C GLN A 255 31.41 -6.00 -27.05
N TYR A 256 32.10 -4.99 -27.54
CA TYR A 256 33.41 -5.14 -28.16
C TYR A 256 34.46 -5.08 -27.06
N ASN A 257 35.20 -6.20 -26.85
CA ASN A 257 36.32 -6.28 -25.93
C ASN A 257 37.54 -5.61 -26.56
N ASP A 258 37.51 -4.32 -26.70
CA ASP A 258 38.70 -3.50 -26.85
C ASP A 258 39.07 -3.01 -25.45
N ASN A 259 40.36 -2.87 -25.13
CA ASN A 259 40.91 -2.43 -23.85
C ASN A 259 40.34 -1.10 -23.31
N GLN A 260 39.36 -0.52 -23.97
CA GLN A 260 38.64 0.72 -23.63
C GLN A 260 37.15 0.53 -23.30
N GLY A 261 36.64 -0.70 -23.29
CA GLY A 261 35.27 -0.98 -22.77
C GLY A 261 34.12 -0.26 -23.50
N ILE A 262 34.17 -0.15 -24.82
CA ILE A 262 33.13 0.51 -25.60
C ILE A 262 31.90 -0.41 -25.70
N THR A 263 30.87 -0.11 -24.95
CA THR A 263 29.53 -0.70 -25.14
C THR A 263 28.81 0.11 -26.22
N ARG A 264 28.60 -0.46 -27.38
CA ARG A 264 27.78 0.16 -28.42
C ARG A 264 26.33 -0.33 -28.25
N GLN A 265 25.45 0.62 -28.09
CA GLN A 265 24.01 0.38 -28.03
C GLN A 265 23.43 0.75 -29.40
N ASP A 266 22.81 -0.20 -30.07
CA ASP A 266 22.01 0.05 -31.25
C ASP A 266 20.54 -0.27 -30.93
N THR A 267 19.65 0.67 -31.20
CA THR A 267 18.20 0.45 -31.11
C THR A 267 17.76 -0.29 -32.35
N ILE A 268 17.29 -1.54 -32.21
CA ILE A 268 16.84 -2.37 -33.33
C ILE A 268 15.48 -1.89 -33.83
N ASP A 269 14.59 -1.61 -32.88
CA ASP A 269 13.25 -1.17 -33.19
C ASP A 269 12.72 -0.34 -32.01
N LYS A 270 12.16 0.81 -32.33
CA LYS A 270 11.48 1.68 -31.40
C LYS A 270 10.03 1.80 -31.84
N ILE A 271 9.23 0.84 -31.47
CA ILE A 271 7.80 0.95 -31.67
C ILE A 271 7.25 1.94 -30.66
N GLN A 272 7.31 3.22 -30.99
CA GLN A 272 6.52 4.25 -30.34
C GLN A 272 5.05 4.14 -30.79
N ASN A 273 4.50 2.95 -30.84
CA ASN A 273 3.07 2.82 -30.89
C ASN A 273 2.59 2.95 -29.43
N THR A 274 2.31 4.18 -29.05
CA THR A 274 1.50 4.46 -27.89
C THR A 274 0.11 3.86 -28.18
N GLN A 275 -0.07 2.59 -27.92
CA GLN A 275 -1.37 1.98 -27.91
C GLN A 275 -2.05 2.46 -26.64
N SER A 276 -2.84 3.51 -26.78
CA SER A 276 -3.75 3.92 -25.73
C SER A 276 -4.87 2.91 -25.67
N SER A 277 -4.95 2.16 -24.60
CA SER A 277 -6.04 1.28 -24.26
C SER A 277 -6.78 1.80 -23.03
N GLN A 278 -8.04 1.42 -22.90
CA GLN A 278 -8.83 1.70 -21.71
C GLN A 278 -9.24 0.38 -21.07
N PHE A 279 -9.05 0.29 -19.76
CA PHE A 279 -9.55 -0.84 -18.99
C PHE A 279 -10.43 -0.36 -17.83
N LYS A 280 -11.35 -1.21 -17.41
CA LYS A 280 -12.24 -0.89 -16.29
C LYS A 280 -11.57 -1.25 -14.97
N TYR A 281 -11.43 -0.28 -14.08
CA TYR A 281 -11.09 -0.59 -12.68
C TYR A 281 -12.19 -1.47 -12.08
N PRO A 282 -11.85 -2.55 -11.36
CA PRO A 282 -12.85 -3.47 -10.84
C PRO A 282 -13.76 -2.79 -9.82
N GLN A 283 -15.03 -3.08 -9.91
CA GLN A 283 -15.96 -2.75 -8.83
C GLN A 283 -15.72 -3.68 -7.64
N GLY A 284 -15.96 -3.18 -6.46
CA GLY A 284 -15.79 -3.95 -5.25
C GLY A 284 -16.46 -3.28 -4.06
N GLY A 285 -16.34 -3.89 -2.91
CA GLY A 285 -16.88 -3.29 -1.70
C GLY A 285 -16.42 -4.02 -0.46
N SER A 286 -16.57 -3.36 0.67
CA SER A 286 -16.30 -3.94 1.96
C SER A 286 -17.46 -3.72 2.92
N VAL A 287 -17.63 -4.66 3.82
CA VAL A 287 -18.56 -4.59 4.95
C VAL A 287 -17.82 -4.92 6.22
N GLY A 288 -18.14 -4.28 7.30
CA GLY A 288 -17.49 -4.58 8.56
C GLY A 288 -18.20 -3.96 9.76
N PHE A 289 -17.71 -4.36 10.91
CA PHE A 289 -18.21 -3.86 12.18
C PHE A 289 -17.04 -3.56 13.12
N ALA A 290 -17.27 -2.66 14.07
CA ALA A 290 -16.37 -2.40 15.18
C ALA A 290 -17.18 -2.14 16.45
N LEU A 291 -16.97 -2.96 17.46
CA LEU A 291 -17.41 -2.69 18.83
C LEU A 291 -16.33 -1.85 19.51
N GLN A 292 -16.73 -0.67 19.98
CA GLN A 292 -15.79 0.32 20.49
C GLN A 292 -16.19 0.80 21.87
N SER A 293 -15.19 0.87 22.76
CA SER A 293 -15.29 1.55 24.04
C SER A 293 -14.08 2.46 24.26
N SER A 294 -14.01 3.16 25.38
CA SER A 294 -12.85 3.98 25.74
C SER A 294 -11.54 3.17 25.85
N LYS A 295 -11.62 1.87 26.17
CA LYS A 295 -10.46 0.99 26.40
C LYS A 295 -10.27 -0.09 25.33
N LEU A 296 -11.35 -0.49 24.66
CA LEU A 296 -11.34 -1.64 23.75
C LEU A 296 -11.99 -1.27 22.42
N ILE A 297 -11.32 -1.63 21.33
CA ILE A 297 -11.90 -1.69 19.99
C ILE A 297 -11.72 -3.12 19.50
N PHE A 298 -12.79 -3.77 19.06
CA PHE A 298 -12.78 -5.09 18.45
C PHE A 298 -13.63 -5.07 17.19
N GLY A 299 -13.15 -5.67 16.10
CA GLY A 299 -13.92 -5.64 14.87
C GLY A 299 -13.50 -6.69 13.85
N GLY A 300 -14.26 -6.71 12.75
CA GLY A 300 -14.02 -7.56 11.61
C GLY A 300 -14.52 -6.94 10.31
N ASP A 301 -13.82 -7.22 9.22
CA ASP A 301 -14.13 -6.75 7.88
C ASP A 301 -14.11 -7.90 6.89
N PHE A 302 -14.98 -7.81 5.90
CA PHE A 302 -14.98 -8.61 4.68
C PHE A 302 -14.93 -7.67 3.48
N GLU A 303 -14.04 -7.94 2.53
CA GLU A 303 -13.87 -7.17 1.30
C GLU A 303 -13.91 -8.11 0.10
N TYR A 304 -14.54 -7.67 -1.00
CA TYR A 304 -14.63 -8.38 -2.27
C TYR A 304 -14.41 -7.41 -3.43
N GLN A 305 -13.62 -7.85 -4.44
CA GLN A 305 -13.39 -7.10 -5.68
C GLN A 305 -13.46 -8.02 -6.90
N ASN A 306 -14.18 -7.57 -7.93
CA ASN A 306 -14.45 -8.33 -9.16
C ASN A 306 -13.36 -8.08 -10.21
N TRP A 307 -12.21 -8.71 -10.04
CA TRP A 307 -11.07 -8.60 -10.94
C TRP A 307 -11.18 -9.45 -12.19
N SER A 308 -12.02 -10.50 -12.19
CA SER A 308 -12.21 -11.40 -13.33
C SER A 308 -12.79 -10.73 -14.58
N LYS A 309 -13.34 -9.52 -14.43
CA LYS A 309 -13.87 -8.70 -15.53
C LYS A 309 -12.84 -7.77 -16.18
N LEU A 310 -11.60 -7.84 -15.77
CA LEU A 310 -10.51 -7.03 -16.30
C LEU A 310 -9.89 -7.76 -17.51
N ASP A 311 -10.38 -7.46 -18.72
CA ASP A 311 -9.99 -8.15 -19.95
C ASP A 311 -8.58 -7.81 -20.46
N GLU A 312 -7.94 -6.78 -19.90
CA GLU A 312 -6.64 -6.27 -20.35
C GLU A 312 -5.45 -7.12 -19.84
N PHE A 313 -5.64 -7.87 -18.79
CA PHE A 313 -4.62 -8.70 -18.17
C PHE A 313 -5.08 -10.16 -18.07
N ASP A 314 -4.21 -11.07 -18.47
CA ASP A 314 -4.47 -12.50 -18.35
C ASP A 314 -4.36 -12.97 -16.89
N ASN A 315 -5.03 -14.09 -16.61
CA ASN A 315 -4.88 -14.82 -15.34
C ASN A 315 -5.35 -14.06 -14.09
N LEU A 316 -6.41 -13.28 -14.20
CA LEU A 316 -7.04 -12.63 -13.06
C LEU A 316 -8.27 -13.42 -12.56
N SER A 317 -8.49 -13.36 -11.27
CA SER A 317 -9.66 -13.93 -10.57
C SER A 317 -10.18 -12.95 -9.55
N ASP A 318 -11.43 -13.07 -9.16
CA ASP A 318 -12.00 -12.21 -8.11
C ASP A 318 -11.25 -12.40 -6.80
N SER A 319 -11.01 -11.30 -6.11
CA SER A 319 -10.34 -11.31 -4.82
C SER A 319 -11.30 -11.14 -3.66
N TYR A 320 -10.96 -11.73 -2.53
CA TYR A 320 -11.65 -11.44 -1.27
C TYR A 320 -10.67 -11.46 -0.09
N SER A 321 -10.99 -10.69 0.93
CA SER A 321 -10.25 -10.69 2.18
C SER A 321 -11.16 -10.73 3.40
N ILE A 322 -10.67 -11.37 4.44
CA ILE A 322 -11.29 -11.42 5.77
C ILE A 322 -10.26 -10.93 6.76
N ARG A 323 -10.64 -9.94 7.55
CA ARG A 323 -9.77 -9.30 8.53
C ARG A 323 -10.44 -9.26 9.88
N GLY A 324 -9.66 -9.40 10.95
CA GLY A 324 -10.14 -9.29 12.30
C GLY A 324 -9.06 -8.75 13.22
N GLY A 325 -9.47 -8.02 14.24
CA GLY A 325 -8.48 -7.46 15.16
C GLY A 325 -9.07 -6.73 16.35
N MET A 326 -8.17 -6.37 17.27
CA MET A 326 -8.51 -5.64 18.48
C MET A 326 -7.43 -4.64 18.85
N GLN A 327 -7.86 -3.56 19.48
CA GLN A 327 -7.00 -2.59 20.15
C GLN A 327 -7.42 -2.50 21.62
N TYR A 328 -6.45 -2.55 22.52
CA TYR A 328 -6.66 -2.38 23.95
C TYR A 328 -5.81 -1.25 24.49
N THR A 329 -6.43 -0.32 25.22
CA THR A 329 -5.78 0.80 25.90
C THR A 329 -6.15 0.71 27.39
N PRO A 330 -5.27 0.27 28.27
CA PRO A 330 -5.61 -0.01 29.68
C PRO A 330 -6.24 1.17 30.42
N ASP A 331 -5.64 2.36 30.28
CA ASP A 331 -6.14 3.60 30.86
C ASP A 331 -5.69 4.80 30.00
N PRO A 332 -6.54 5.27 29.07
CA PRO A 332 -6.22 6.40 28.18
C PRO A 332 -5.91 7.71 28.92
N GLU A 333 -6.45 7.87 30.12
CA GLU A 333 -6.37 9.09 30.92
C GLU A 333 -5.29 9.05 32.02
N ALA A 334 -4.49 7.98 32.08
CA ALA A 334 -3.47 7.81 33.11
C ALA A 334 -2.48 8.99 33.13
N ILE A 335 -2.40 9.68 34.28
CA ILE A 335 -1.53 10.85 34.46
C ILE A 335 -0.13 10.44 34.93
N ARG A 336 -0.04 9.45 35.83
CA ARG A 336 1.20 9.08 36.52
C ARG A 336 2.07 8.09 35.75
N SER A 337 1.47 7.26 34.90
CA SER A 337 2.15 6.19 34.15
C SER A 337 1.93 6.34 32.65
N TYR A 338 2.97 6.06 31.87
CA TYR A 338 2.92 6.13 30.42
C TYR A 338 2.33 4.85 29.79
N PHE A 339 2.72 3.68 30.29
CA PHE A 339 2.36 2.38 29.70
C PHE A 339 0.85 2.12 29.58
N PRO A 340 0.01 2.49 30.56
CA PRO A 340 -1.45 2.32 30.42
C PRO A 340 -2.09 3.14 29.30
N ARG A 341 -1.41 4.19 28.81
CA ARG A 341 -1.89 5.05 27.72
C ARG A 341 -1.56 4.51 26.34
N ILE A 342 -0.69 3.50 26.25
CA ILE A 342 -0.29 2.89 24.99
C ILE A 342 -1.46 2.11 24.42
N ASN A 343 -1.72 2.27 23.11
CA ASN A 343 -2.65 1.44 22.38
C ASN A 343 -1.95 0.15 21.97
N TYR A 344 -2.33 -0.97 22.53
CA TYR A 344 -1.84 -2.31 22.18
C TYR A 344 -2.78 -2.90 21.13
N ARG A 345 -2.24 -3.35 20.01
CA ARG A 345 -3.02 -3.84 18.87
C ARG A 345 -2.61 -5.24 18.46
N LEU A 346 -3.59 -6.06 18.12
CA LEU A 346 -3.41 -7.42 17.61
C LEU A 346 -4.46 -7.69 16.55
N GLY A 347 -4.10 -8.36 15.47
CA GLY A 347 -5.03 -8.74 14.44
C GLY A 347 -4.54 -9.88 13.58
N GLY A 348 -5.38 -10.31 12.66
CA GLY A 348 -5.09 -11.32 11.66
C GLY A 348 -5.86 -11.05 10.39
N PHE A 349 -5.35 -11.59 9.28
CA PHE A 349 -5.95 -11.44 7.98
C PHE A 349 -5.80 -12.72 7.17
N TYR A 350 -6.74 -12.91 6.26
CA TYR A 350 -6.69 -13.89 5.19
C TYR A 350 -7.17 -13.23 3.92
N GLU A 351 -6.40 -13.36 2.86
CA GLU A 351 -6.69 -12.79 1.55
C GLU A 351 -6.50 -13.85 0.46
N GLN A 352 -7.45 -13.92 -0.44
CA GLN A 352 -7.30 -14.59 -1.71
C GLN A 352 -7.11 -13.51 -2.78
N SER A 353 -5.87 -13.42 -3.27
CA SER A 353 -5.43 -12.37 -4.18
C SER A 353 -6.14 -12.46 -5.53
N TYR A 354 -6.14 -11.38 -6.28
CA TYR A 354 -6.66 -11.33 -7.64
C TYR A 354 -5.80 -12.09 -8.67
N LEU A 355 -4.57 -12.46 -8.32
CA LEU A 355 -3.65 -13.18 -9.21
C LEU A 355 -3.93 -14.69 -9.20
N ASN A 356 -4.11 -15.25 -10.41
CA ASN A 356 -4.28 -16.68 -10.65
C ASN A 356 -3.17 -17.20 -11.57
N ILE A 357 -2.13 -17.79 -10.99
CA ILE A 357 -0.93 -18.19 -11.72
C ILE A 357 -0.87 -19.72 -11.77
N ASN A 358 -0.70 -20.30 -12.97
CA ASN A 358 -0.72 -21.75 -13.18
C ASN A 358 -1.98 -22.42 -12.61
N ASN A 359 -3.17 -21.81 -12.77
CA ASN A 359 -4.44 -22.23 -12.20
C ASN A 359 -4.45 -22.33 -10.67
N GLN A 360 -3.56 -21.58 -10.02
CA GLN A 360 -3.52 -21.44 -8.56
C GLN A 360 -3.70 -19.97 -8.20
N GLN A 361 -4.80 -19.66 -7.56
CA GLN A 361 -5.03 -18.33 -7.02
C GLN A 361 -4.17 -18.14 -5.76
N LEU A 362 -3.41 -17.04 -5.71
CA LEU A 362 -2.51 -16.78 -4.60
C LEU A 362 -3.29 -16.51 -3.33
N LYS A 363 -2.84 -17.12 -2.24
CA LYS A 363 -3.35 -16.90 -0.89
C LYS A 363 -2.30 -16.17 -0.06
N ASP A 364 -2.75 -15.21 0.72
CA ASP A 364 -1.95 -14.46 1.69
C ASP A 364 -2.64 -14.46 3.04
N PHE A 365 -1.94 -14.82 4.10
CA PHE A 365 -2.49 -14.83 5.44
C PHE A 365 -1.41 -14.52 6.47
N GLY A 366 -1.83 -13.97 7.59
CA GLY A 366 -0.86 -13.58 8.61
C GLY A 366 -1.49 -12.98 9.85
N ILE A 367 -0.60 -12.48 10.69
CA ILE A 367 -0.92 -11.81 11.95
C ILE A 367 -0.30 -10.42 11.98
N THR A 368 -0.92 -9.53 12.73
CA THR A 368 -0.45 -8.15 12.87
C THR A 368 -0.36 -7.77 14.33
N PHE A 369 0.62 -6.94 14.64
CA PHE A 369 0.82 -6.34 15.95
C PHE A 369 0.98 -4.84 15.79
N GLY A 370 0.56 -4.08 16.78
CA GLY A 370 0.75 -2.63 16.74
C GLY A 370 0.87 -2.00 18.11
N LEU A 371 1.61 -0.89 18.13
CA LEU A 371 1.74 -0.02 19.28
C LEU A 371 1.42 1.40 18.86
N GLY A 372 0.48 2.04 19.56
CA GLY A 372 0.20 3.47 19.41
C GLY A 372 0.72 4.21 20.63
N LEU A 373 1.75 5.00 20.45
CA LEU A 373 2.50 5.70 21.49
C LEU A 373 2.06 7.17 21.55
N PRO A 374 1.14 7.55 22.46
CA PRO A 374 0.71 8.94 22.58
C PRO A 374 1.82 9.84 23.10
N LEU A 375 2.03 10.99 22.47
CA LEU A 375 2.99 11.96 22.97
C LEU A 375 2.42 12.73 24.19
N ARG A 376 3.32 13.28 24.99
CA ARG A 376 2.93 14.07 26.15
C ARG A 376 2.33 15.41 25.71
N TYR A 377 1.25 15.82 26.34
CA TYR A 377 0.56 17.12 26.21
C TYR A 377 -0.25 17.37 24.92
N ASN A 378 -0.29 16.44 23.99
CA ASN A 378 -1.16 16.51 22.82
C ASN A 378 -1.69 15.12 22.44
N ARG A 379 -2.63 15.04 21.49
CA ARG A 379 -3.17 13.78 20.98
C ARG A 379 -2.35 13.18 19.83
N THR A 380 -1.20 13.77 19.51
CA THR A 380 -0.26 13.24 18.52
C THR A 380 0.23 11.86 18.95
N LYS A 381 0.19 10.90 18.03
CA LYS A 381 0.60 9.51 18.25
C LYS A 381 1.72 9.11 17.30
N PHE A 382 2.67 8.40 17.81
CA PHE A 382 3.63 7.64 17.02
C PHE A 382 3.16 6.19 16.98
N ASN A 383 2.89 5.65 15.80
CA ASN A 383 2.41 4.29 15.63
C ASN A 383 3.51 3.42 15.02
N ILE A 384 3.65 2.21 15.55
CA ILE A 384 4.50 1.16 15.00
C ILE A 384 3.60 -0.04 14.76
N ALA A 385 3.58 -0.54 13.53
CA ALA A 385 2.87 -1.74 13.17
C ALA A 385 3.81 -2.78 12.57
N LEU A 386 3.58 -4.05 12.89
CA LEU A 386 4.28 -5.21 12.36
C LEU A 386 3.25 -6.16 11.76
N LYS A 387 3.38 -6.46 10.46
CA LYS A 387 2.58 -7.47 9.74
C LYS A 387 3.52 -8.63 9.41
N LEU A 388 3.19 -9.83 9.86
CA LEU A 388 3.89 -11.08 9.54
C LEU A 388 2.95 -11.93 8.70
N GLY A 389 3.38 -12.30 7.50
CA GLY A 389 2.53 -13.02 6.58
C GLY A 389 3.26 -14.08 5.77
N ARG A 390 2.46 -14.96 5.17
CA ARG A 390 2.89 -15.95 4.23
C ARG A 390 2.02 -15.89 2.99
N ARG A 391 2.66 -15.70 1.83
CA ARG A 391 2.02 -15.61 0.52
C ARG A 391 2.51 -16.71 -0.39
N GLY A 392 1.59 -17.28 -1.20
CA GLY A 392 1.91 -18.26 -2.22
C GLY A 392 2.26 -19.64 -1.67
N THR A 393 2.88 -20.45 -2.50
CA THR A 393 3.25 -21.86 -2.22
C THR A 393 4.41 -22.28 -3.11
N THR A 394 5.19 -23.27 -2.70
CA THR A 394 6.22 -23.87 -3.56
C THR A 394 5.68 -24.91 -4.55
N ASN A 395 4.39 -25.30 -4.41
CA ASN A 395 3.74 -26.20 -5.33
C ASN A 395 3.54 -25.52 -6.70
N HIS A 396 3.43 -26.32 -7.78
CA HIS A 396 3.16 -25.85 -9.15
C HIS A 396 4.22 -24.85 -9.70
N ASN A 397 5.47 -24.97 -9.25
CA ASN A 397 6.58 -24.07 -9.60
C ASN A 397 6.31 -22.60 -9.22
N LEU A 398 5.57 -22.38 -8.16
CA LEU A 398 5.36 -21.06 -7.58
C LEU A 398 6.41 -20.76 -6.50
N ILE A 399 6.39 -19.56 -5.98
CA ILE A 399 7.31 -19.07 -4.95
C ILE A 399 6.53 -18.83 -3.67
N GLU A 400 7.00 -19.40 -2.56
CA GLU A 400 6.50 -19.09 -1.23
C GLU A 400 7.24 -17.87 -0.69
N GLU A 401 6.50 -16.87 -0.22
CA GLU A 401 7.06 -15.67 0.41
C GLU A 401 6.64 -15.63 1.89
N ASN A 402 7.61 -15.75 2.78
CA ASN A 402 7.41 -15.43 4.19
C ASN A 402 7.93 -14.03 4.46
N TYR A 403 7.07 -13.11 4.86
CA TYR A 403 7.42 -11.70 4.91
C TYR A 403 7.09 -11.04 6.26
N ALA A 404 7.83 -9.99 6.53
CA ALA A 404 7.60 -9.08 7.65
C ALA A 404 7.57 -7.64 7.13
N VAL A 405 6.48 -6.93 7.38
CA VAL A 405 6.35 -5.50 7.09
C VAL A 405 6.33 -4.74 8.40
N ILE A 406 7.22 -3.77 8.55
CA ILE A 406 7.20 -2.83 9.67
C ILE A 406 6.76 -1.47 9.10
N ASN A 407 5.71 -0.91 9.67
CA ASN A 407 5.25 0.44 9.35
C ASN A 407 5.51 1.38 10.53
N PHE A 408 6.06 2.54 10.21
CA PHE A 408 6.23 3.66 11.13
C PHE A 408 5.36 4.80 10.64
N ASN A 409 4.48 5.27 11.50
CA ASN A 409 3.51 6.29 11.18
C ASN A 409 3.44 7.33 12.30
N ILE A 410 3.29 8.59 11.93
CA ILE A 410 3.05 9.69 12.86
C ILE A 410 1.74 10.35 12.50
N THR A 411 0.82 10.33 13.46
CA THR A 411 -0.45 11.03 13.37
C THR A 411 -0.36 12.29 14.24
N PHE A 412 -0.12 13.43 13.61
CA PHE A 412 -0.17 14.73 14.25
C PHE A 412 -1.61 15.13 14.43
N TYR A 413 -1.97 15.49 15.65
CA TYR A 413 -3.29 15.98 15.99
C TYR A 413 -3.18 17.31 16.72
N ASP A 414 -3.84 18.35 16.19
CA ASP A 414 -3.84 19.68 16.80
C ASP A 414 -5.24 20.29 16.70
N PHE A 415 -5.52 21.21 17.63
CA PHE A 415 -6.74 22.00 17.63
C PHE A 415 -6.51 23.32 16.90
N TRP A 416 -7.15 23.48 15.75
CA TRP A 416 -7.13 24.70 14.98
C TRP A 416 -8.42 25.50 15.24
N PHE A 417 -8.36 26.80 14.98
CA PHE A 417 -9.49 27.74 15.14
C PHE A 417 -9.91 28.07 16.59
N ILE A 418 -9.10 27.72 17.56
CA ILE A 418 -9.30 28.21 18.93
C ILE A 418 -8.72 29.62 19.00
N LYS A 419 -9.58 30.66 19.14
CA LYS A 419 -9.11 32.03 19.42
C LYS A 419 -8.42 32.02 20.78
N GLN A 420 -7.11 32.30 20.81
CA GLN A 420 -6.39 32.57 22.06
C GLN A 420 -7.03 33.82 22.67
N LYS A 421 -7.68 33.68 23.81
CA LYS A 421 -8.07 34.82 24.61
C LYS A 421 -6.82 35.32 25.31
N TYR A 422 -6.27 36.44 24.85
CA TYR A 422 -5.27 37.17 25.63
C TYR A 422 -5.99 37.65 26.89
N GLN A 423 -5.51 37.22 28.05
CA GLN A 423 -5.86 37.79 29.34
C GLN A 423 -4.97 39.01 29.58
#